data_0a6bcd4d2f582334b90a21200e01c467
#
_entry.id   0a6bcd4d2f582334b90a21200e01c467
#
_cell.length_a   1.000
_cell.length_b   1.000
_cell.length_c   1.000
_cell.angle_alpha   90.00
_cell.angle_beta   90.00
_cell.angle_gamma   90.00
#
_symmetry.space_group_name_H-M   'P 1'
#
loop_
_entity.id
_entity.type
_entity.pdbx_description
1 polymer ?
#
loop_
_entity_poly.entity_id
_entity_poly.type
_entity_poly.pdbx_seq_one_letter_code
_entity_poly.pdbx_strand_id
1 'polypeptide(L)'
;GKSTEALFNHFQGFANQEELKLCSRYDLQPVIHQQWQAELLYSASRFSLDVWLKIDTGMHRLGVPLEAVDQAYQTLKSAAVVHSVRFMSHFANADDPTHPLNNKQLDSFINVIPETGAQRSIANSAAVISNASSHLEWVRPGIMLYGSSPLLERSAEELGLRPVMQFESRLAAIQHVRKGEAIGYGSTWQCPEDMPVGVVAAGYGDGYPRHAPSGTPVWINGHLCPGVGRVSMDSICVDLRGVDATHGDRAVLWGRELSVDTVAGHAGTISYEILCHAGNTANPG
;
A
#
# COMPACT_ATOMS: atom_id res chain seq x y z
N GLY A 1 15.74 -26.43 -0.95
CA GLY A 1 14.83 -25.34 -0.67
C GLY A 1 15.57 -24.28 0.11
N LYS A 2 15.71 -23.05 -0.47
CA LYS A 2 16.19 -21.90 0.30
C LYS A 2 15.05 -21.49 1.23
N SER A 3 15.31 -21.46 2.55
CA SER A 3 14.40 -20.87 3.50
C SER A 3 14.23 -19.39 3.16
N THR A 4 13.00 -18.95 2.94
CA THR A 4 12.68 -17.53 2.83
C THR A 4 12.73 -16.95 4.25
N GLU A 5 13.87 -16.38 4.64
CA GLU A 5 13.92 -15.57 5.86
C GLU A 5 13.18 -14.27 5.60
N ALA A 6 12.09 -14.06 6.30
CA ALA A 6 11.41 -12.77 6.33
C ALA A 6 12.21 -11.83 7.23
N LEU A 7 12.86 -10.82 6.65
CA LEU A 7 13.57 -9.80 7.41
C LEU A 7 12.60 -8.69 7.80
N PHE A 8 12.53 -8.38 9.09
CA PHE A 8 11.78 -7.22 9.57
C PHE A 8 12.66 -5.97 9.46
N ASN A 9 12.37 -5.16 8.45
CA ASN A 9 13.06 -3.90 8.22
C ASN A 9 12.26 -2.74 8.81
N HIS A 10 12.90 -1.91 9.60
CA HIS A 10 12.31 -0.64 10.03
C HIS A 10 12.64 0.46 9.01
N PHE A 11 11.78 0.62 7.99
CA PHE A 11 12.03 1.45 6.80
C PHE A 11 12.19 2.95 7.09
N GLN A 12 11.66 3.45 8.20
CA GLN A 12 11.83 4.84 8.63
C GLN A 12 13.11 5.05 9.45
N GLY A 13 13.84 3.96 9.75
CA GLY A 13 14.99 4.00 10.63
C GLY A 13 14.58 4.23 12.09
N PHE A 14 15.46 4.79 12.87
CA PHE A 14 15.23 5.18 14.26
C PHE A 14 15.39 6.69 14.41
N ALA A 15 14.63 7.30 15.30
CA ALA A 15 14.68 8.72 15.60
C ALA A 15 15.56 9.07 16.82
N ASN A 16 15.90 8.06 17.65
CA ASN A 16 16.66 8.26 18.86
C ASN A 16 17.35 6.98 19.35
N GLN A 17 18.14 7.11 20.41
CA GLN A 17 18.88 5.98 20.99
C GLN A 17 17.98 4.90 21.61
N GLU A 18 16.80 5.26 22.10
CA GLU A 18 15.86 4.27 22.70
C GLU A 18 15.27 3.37 21.61
N GLU A 19 14.89 3.93 20.47
CA GLU A 19 14.43 3.14 19.32
C GLU A 19 15.54 2.25 18.77
N LEU A 20 16.78 2.73 18.75
CA LEU A 20 17.92 1.93 18.34
C LEU A 20 18.11 0.71 19.26
N LYS A 21 17.92 0.86 20.58
CA LYS A 21 17.94 -0.28 21.53
C LYS A 21 16.81 -1.28 21.25
N LEU A 22 15.63 -0.79 20.84
CA LEU A 22 14.52 -1.67 20.44
C LEU A 22 14.87 -2.46 19.17
N CYS A 23 15.53 -1.85 18.19
CA CYS A 23 16.00 -2.57 17.01
C CYS A 23 16.90 -3.74 17.41
N SER A 24 17.86 -3.52 18.29
CA SER A 24 18.72 -4.59 18.80
C SER A 24 17.96 -5.65 19.59
N ARG A 25 17.05 -5.22 20.47
CA ARG A 25 16.27 -6.13 21.33
C ARG A 25 15.39 -7.09 20.53
N TYR A 26 14.84 -6.63 19.42
CA TYR A 26 13.89 -7.39 18.59
C TYR A 26 14.51 -7.91 17.30
N ASP A 27 15.83 -7.86 17.17
CA ASP A 27 16.57 -8.30 15.97
C ASP A 27 16.03 -7.66 14.67
N LEU A 28 15.72 -6.36 14.75
CA LEU A 28 15.28 -5.59 13.60
C LEU A 28 16.49 -5.02 12.86
N GLN A 29 16.35 -4.90 11.54
CA GLN A 29 17.37 -4.31 10.69
C GLN A 29 16.99 -2.85 10.37
N PRO A 30 17.53 -1.85 11.06
CA PRO A 30 17.18 -0.47 10.83
C PRO A 30 17.72 0.03 9.49
N VAL A 31 16.92 0.91 8.86
CA VAL A 31 17.31 1.62 7.66
C VAL A 31 17.96 2.96 8.05
N ILE A 32 19.18 3.17 7.60
CA ILE A 32 19.97 4.39 7.79
C ILE A 32 19.80 5.25 6.55
N HIS A 33 19.27 6.44 6.69
CA HIS A 33 18.97 7.37 5.60
C HIS A 33 19.45 8.79 5.82
N GLN A 34 20.16 9.02 6.95
CA GLN A 34 20.77 10.27 7.33
C GLN A 34 22.13 10.04 7.99
N GLN A 35 23.06 10.95 7.81
CA GLN A 35 24.41 10.85 8.37
C GLN A 35 24.42 10.77 9.89
N TRP A 36 23.56 11.52 10.59
CA TRP A 36 23.48 11.50 12.06
C TRP A 36 23.09 10.12 12.62
N GLN A 37 22.32 9.31 11.88
CA GLN A 37 21.99 7.95 12.28
C GLN A 37 23.23 7.05 12.24
N ALA A 38 24.08 7.18 11.22
CA ALA A 38 25.34 6.48 11.14
C ALA A 38 26.29 6.89 12.28
N GLU A 39 26.36 8.18 12.63
CA GLU A 39 27.14 8.70 13.75
C GLU A 39 26.63 8.20 15.11
N LEU A 40 25.31 8.07 15.27
CA LEU A 40 24.73 7.51 16.49
C LEU A 40 25.12 6.02 16.65
N LEU A 41 25.12 5.24 15.57
CA LEU A 41 25.61 3.87 15.56
C LEU A 41 27.11 3.77 15.85
N TYR A 42 27.91 4.70 15.30
CA TYR A 42 29.36 4.77 15.55
C TYR A 42 29.68 5.00 17.02
N SER A 43 28.88 5.81 17.69
CA SER A 43 29.04 6.12 19.13
C SER A 43 28.42 5.07 20.07
N ALA A 44 27.64 4.13 19.53
CA ALA A 44 26.94 3.11 20.30
C ALA A 44 27.83 1.95 20.74
N SER A 45 27.38 1.19 21.74
CA SER A 45 28.09 0.01 22.27
C SER A 45 27.10 -1.03 22.82
N ARG A 46 27.59 -2.26 23.01
CA ARG A 46 26.91 -3.36 23.70
C ARG A 46 25.82 -4.11 22.94
N PHE A 47 25.73 -3.96 21.61
CA PHE A 47 24.86 -4.77 20.78
C PHE A 47 25.47 -4.96 19.38
N SER A 48 24.82 -5.76 18.53
CA SER A 48 25.22 -5.96 17.13
C SER A 48 23.98 -5.88 16.25
N LEU A 49 24.08 -5.21 15.12
CA LEU A 49 23.00 -4.98 14.17
C LEU A 49 23.47 -5.17 12.73
N ASP A 50 22.62 -5.78 11.92
CA ASP A 50 22.66 -5.64 10.48
C ASP A 50 21.88 -4.39 10.08
N VAL A 51 22.40 -3.57 9.18
CA VAL A 51 21.77 -2.31 8.78
C VAL A 51 21.62 -2.19 7.29
N TRP A 52 20.65 -1.39 6.85
CA TRP A 52 20.44 -1.01 5.45
C TRP A 52 20.79 0.46 5.27
N LEU A 53 21.81 0.76 4.47
CA LEU A 53 22.07 2.14 4.04
C LEU A 53 21.16 2.47 2.85
N LYS A 54 20.24 3.39 3.07
CA LYS A 54 19.29 3.85 2.06
C LYS A 54 19.86 5.03 1.31
N ILE A 55 19.88 4.92 -0.03
CA ILE A 55 20.41 5.89 -0.96
C ILE A 55 19.27 6.57 -1.70
N ASP A 56 19.26 7.88 -1.75
CA ASP A 56 18.33 8.64 -2.59
C ASP A 56 18.87 8.72 -4.02
N THR A 57 18.22 8.01 -4.91
CA THR A 57 18.56 7.98 -6.33
C THR A 57 17.60 8.80 -7.20
N GLY A 58 16.70 9.59 -6.58
CA GLY A 58 15.78 10.46 -7.29
C GLY A 58 14.32 10.42 -6.85
N MET A 59 14.00 9.77 -5.72
CA MET A 59 12.67 9.84 -5.12
C MET A 59 12.52 11.03 -4.15
N HIS A 60 13.61 11.51 -3.59
CA HIS A 60 13.70 12.68 -2.72
C HIS A 60 12.77 12.65 -1.49
N ARG A 61 12.66 11.47 -0.87
CA ARG A 61 11.85 11.27 0.35
C ARG A 61 12.72 10.91 1.55
N LEU A 62 13.46 9.83 1.48
CA LEU A 62 14.42 9.36 2.49
C LEU A 62 15.60 8.73 1.77
N GLY A 63 16.81 8.93 2.28
CA GLY A 63 18.04 8.37 1.76
C GLY A 63 19.19 9.38 1.85
N VAL A 64 20.40 8.89 1.98
CA VAL A 64 21.59 9.74 1.84
C VAL A 64 21.75 10.12 0.37
N PRO A 65 22.16 11.36 0.05
CA PRO A 65 22.44 11.76 -1.33
C PRO A 65 23.66 11.01 -1.88
N LEU A 66 23.75 10.88 -3.21
CA LEU A 66 24.78 10.06 -3.88
C LEU A 66 26.21 10.44 -3.43
N GLU A 67 26.50 11.72 -3.29
CA GLU A 67 27.81 12.24 -2.87
C GLU A 67 28.17 11.92 -1.41
N ALA A 68 27.20 11.59 -0.57
CA ALA A 68 27.42 11.26 0.84
C ALA A 68 27.46 9.74 1.13
N VAL A 69 27.25 8.88 0.11
CA VAL A 69 27.18 7.44 0.28
C VAL A 69 28.46 6.86 0.86
N ASP A 70 29.62 7.23 0.31
CA ASP A 70 30.90 6.72 0.81
C ASP A 70 31.14 7.12 2.26
N GLN A 71 30.93 8.40 2.61
CA GLN A 71 31.08 8.85 3.99
C GLN A 71 30.18 8.09 4.96
N ALA A 72 28.90 7.95 4.63
CA ALA A 72 27.94 7.22 5.49
C ALA A 72 28.34 5.75 5.62
N TYR A 73 28.74 5.11 4.52
CA TYR A 73 29.21 3.73 4.53
C TYR A 73 30.45 3.53 5.39
N GLN A 74 31.49 4.40 5.27
CA GLN A 74 32.71 4.30 6.09
C GLN A 74 32.39 4.51 7.58
N THR A 75 31.49 5.44 7.91
CA THR A 75 31.04 5.65 9.29
C THR A 75 30.38 4.37 9.84
N LEU A 76 29.46 3.77 9.08
CA LEU A 76 28.78 2.52 9.47
C LEU A 76 29.77 1.35 9.61
N LYS A 77 30.67 1.20 8.66
CA LYS A 77 31.70 0.13 8.66
C LYS A 77 32.64 0.22 9.84
N SER A 78 32.90 1.43 10.34
CA SER A 78 33.76 1.69 11.49
C SER A 78 33.03 1.57 12.84
N ALA A 79 31.70 1.48 12.82
CA ALA A 79 30.89 1.35 14.01
C ALA A 79 30.97 -0.08 14.58
N ALA A 80 31.45 -0.22 15.83
CA ALA A 80 31.67 -1.52 16.45
C ALA A 80 30.37 -2.35 16.63
N VAL A 81 29.21 -1.70 16.60
CA VAL A 81 27.89 -2.33 16.72
C VAL A 81 27.27 -2.75 15.39
N VAL A 82 27.87 -2.38 14.26
CA VAL A 82 27.38 -2.75 12.93
C VAL A 82 28.08 -4.02 12.45
N HIS A 83 27.31 -5.09 12.31
CA HIS A 83 27.81 -6.37 11.85
C HIS A 83 27.90 -6.41 10.31
N SER A 84 26.87 -5.97 9.62
CA SER A 84 26.84 -5.88 8.17
C SER A 84 26.11 -4.65 7.67
N VAL A 85 26.52 -4.14 6.52
CA VAL A 85 25.86 -3.05 5.82
C VAL A 85 25.34 -3.57 4.47
N ARG A 86 24.03 -3.43 4.26
CA ARG A 86 23.35 -3.69 2.98
C ARG A 86 22.91 -2.37 2.38
N PHE A 87 22.63 -2.34 1.09
CA PHE A 87 22.25 -1.11 0.40
C PHE A 87 20.83 -1.20 -0.13
N MET A 88 20.10 -0.10 -0.04
CA MET A 88 18.77 -0.02 -0.64
C MET A 88 18.48 1.34 -1.27
N SER A 89 17.56 1.33 -2.23
CA SER A 89 16.91 2.53 -2.76
C SER A 89 15.43 2.26 -2.99
N HIS A 90 14.72 3.18 -3.64
CA HIS A 90 13.31 3.02 -3.97
C HIS A 90 12.98 3.75 -5.27
N PHE A 91 12.29 3.07 -6.18
CA PHE A 91 11.81 3.69 -7.40
C PHE A 91 10.69 4.68 -7.13
N ALA A 92 10.74 5.80 -7.83
CA ALA A 92 9.68 6.81 -7.77
C ALA A 92 8.54 6.54 -8.75
N ASN A 93 8.85 5.90 -9.90
CA ASN A 93 7.94 5.77 -11.03
C ASN A 93 7.86 4.32 -11.58
N ALA A 94 8.08 3.30 -10.75
CA ALA A 94 8.05 1.92 -11.24
C ALA A 94 6.65 1.44 -11.65
N ASP A 95 5.59 2.11 -11.24
CA ASP A 95 4.21 1.92 -11.65
C ASP A 95 3.98 2.21 -13.14
N ASP A 96 4.81 3.08 -13.74
CA ASP A 96 5.00 3.25 -15.19
C ASP A 96 6.34 2.63 -15.61
N PRO A 97 6.37 1.40 -16.17
CA PRO A 97 7.61 0.74 -16.58
C PRO A 97 8.41 1.47 -17.66
N THR A 98 7.76 2.38 -18.41
CA THR A 98 8.38 3.13 -19.52
C THR A 98 9.04 4.42 -19.05
N HIS A 99 8.81 4.84 -17.82
CA HIS A 99 9.33 6.11 -17.30
C HIS A 99 10.87 6.12 -17.24
N PRO A 100 11.54 7.10 -17.87
CA PRO A 100 13.00 7.10 -18.03
C PRO A 100 13.77 7.20 -16.70
N LEU A 101 13.14 7.73 -15.65
CA LEU A 101 13.75 7.82 -14.32
C LEU A 101 14.04 6.43 -13.72
N ASN A 102 13.32 5.39 -14.10
CA ASN A 102 13.53 4.03 -13.58
C ASN A 102 14.96 3.54 -13.88
N ASN A 103 15.38 3.63 -15.15
CA ASN A 103 16.74 3.23 -15.54
C ASN A 103 17.79 4.12 -14.87
N LYS A 104 17.57 5.45 -14.86
CA LYS A 104 18.48 6.39 -14.21
C LYS A 104 18.66 6.08 -12.72
N GLN A 105 17.59 5.76 -12.00
CA GLN A 105 17.66 5.39 -10.59
C GLN A 105 18.43 4.09 -10.37
N LEU A 106 18.20 3.07 -11.21
CA LEU A 106 18.89 1.80 -11.13
C LEU A 106 20.38 1.96 -11.39
N ASP A 107 20.74 2.65 -12.48
CA ASP A 107 22.15 2.91 -12.83
C ASP A 107 22.86 3.71 -11.74
N SER A 108 22.24 4.77 -11.24
CA SER A 108 22.80 5.57 -10.15
C SER A 108 23.01 4.73 -8.88
N PHE A 109 22.06 3.85 -8.57
CA PHE A 109 22.14 2.96 -7.41
C PHE A 109 23.28 1.96 -7.53
N ILE A 110 23.43 1.31 -8.69
CA ILE A 110 24.48 0.31 -8.91
C ILE A 110 25.87 0.97 -8.89
N ASN A 111 26.01 2.13 -9.55
CA ASN A 111 27.31 2.78 -9.73
C ASN A 111 27.84 3.44 -8.46
N VAL A 112 26.98 3.86 -7.52
CA VAL A 112 27.42 4.55 -6.30
C VAL A 112 27.83 3.58 -5.18
N ILE A 113 27.40 2.31 -5.26
CA ILE A 113 27.69 1.33 -4.22
C ILE A 113 29.14 0.84 -4.36
N PRO A 114 29.95 0.84 -3.28
CA PRO A 114 31.28 0.26 -3.29
C PRO A 114 31.28 -1.24 -3.65
N GLU A 115 32.29 -1.71 -4.33
CA GLU A 115 32.49 -3.14 -4.66
C GLU A 115 32.82 -3.96 -3.39
N THR A 116 31.80 -4.28 -2.60
CA THR A 116 31.96 -4.97 -1.31
C THR A 116 31.34 -6.36 -1.28
N GLY A 117 30.61 -6.75 -2.33
CA GLY A 117 29.78 -7.96 -2.32
C GLY A 117 28.57 -7.88 -1.40
N ALA A 118 28.25 -6.69 -0.88
CA ALA A 118 27.10 -6.46 -0.02
C ALA A 118 25.77 -6.64 -0.76
N GLN A 119 24.76 -7.11 -0.04
CA GLN A 119 23.42 -7.33 -0.60
C GLN A 119 22.70 -6.00 -0.88
N ARG A 120 21.88 -5.98 -1.94
CA ARG A 120 21.23 -4.78 -2.47
C ARG A 120 19.75 -5.00 -2.69
N SER A 121 18.97 -3.93 -2.59
CA SER A 121 17.52 -3.96 -2.80
C SER A 121 17.02 -2.64 -3.36
N ILE A 122 16.31 -2.68 -4.49
CA ILE A 122 15.66 -1.48 -5.05
C ILE A 122 14.21 -1.77 -5.48
N ALA A 123 13.91 -3.00 -5.95
CA ALA A 123 12.61 -3.35 -6.51
C ALA A 123 11.50 -3.32 -5.47
N ASN A 124 10.47 -2.50 -5.71
CA ASN A 124 9.14 -2.54 -5.09
C ASN A 124 8.23 -3.50 -5.88
N SER A 125 6.94 -3.61 -5.53
CA SER A 125 5.98 -4.50 -6.22
C SER A 125 5.94 -4.29 -7.74
N ALA A 126 5.92 -3.04 -8.19
CA ALA A 126 5.87 -2.72 -9.62
C ALA A 126 7.15 -3.18 -10.35
N ALA A 127 8.30 -2.86 -9.80
CA ALA A 127 9.58 -3.27 -10.38
C ALA A 127 9.81 -4.78 -10.32
N VAL A 128 9.28 -5.48 -9.30
CA VAL A 128 9.31 -6.96 -9.25
C VAL A 128 8.60 -7.57 -10.47
N ILE A 129 7.50 -6.96 -10.90
CA ILE A 129 6.71 -7.45 -12.05
C ILE A 129 7.34 -7.01 -13.38
N SER A 130 7.82 -5.77 -13.48
CA SER A 130 8.14 -5.13 -14.76
C SER A 130 9.62 -5.00 -15.07
N ASN A 131 10.52 -5.14 -14.10
CA ASN A 131 11.96 -4.87 -14.28
C ASN A 131 12.84 -5.93 -13.58
N ALA A 132 13.09 -7.03 -14.27
CA ALA A 132 13.91 -8.13 -13.75
C ALA A 132 15.36 -7.71 -13.39
N SER A 133 15.92 -6.70 -14.07
CA SER A 133 17.26 -6.18 -13.78
C SER A 133 17.37 -5.52 -12.40
N SER A 134 16.24 -5.09 -11.83
CA SER A 134 16.18 -4.46 -10.52
C SER A 134 16.04 -5.43 -9.35
N HIS A 135 15.87 -6.74 -9.59
CA HIS A 135 15.64 -7.72 -8.52
C HIS A 135 16.81 -7.79 -7.55
N LEU A 136 18.04 -7.76 -8.09
CA LEU A 136 19.27 -7.85 -7.31
C LEU A 136 19.22 -9.02 -6.31
N GLU A 137 19.76 -8.83 -5.10
CA GLU A 137 19.76 -9.88 -4.05
C GLU A 137 18.46 -9.92 -3.25
N TRP A 138 17.75 -8.78 -3.15
CA TRP A 138 16.50 -8.66 -2.39
C TRP A 138 15.45 -7.86 -3.13
N VAL A 139 14.20 -8.33 -3.09
CA VAL A 139 13.00 -7.63 -3.58
C VAL A 139 12.07 -7.31 -2.42
N ARG A 140 11.28 -6.25 -2.57
CA ARG A 140 10.32 -5.80 -1.55
C ARG A 140 8.90 -5.74 -2.11
N PRO A 141 8.26 -6.90 -2.37
CA PRO A 141 6.86 -6.91 -2.75
C PRO A 141 6.00 -6.41 -1.59
N GLY A 142 5.10 -5.49 -1.89
CA GLY A 142 4.13 -4.95 -0.94
C GLY A 142 2.72 -5.20 -1.45
N ILE A 143 2.15 -4.24 -2.16
CA ILE A 143 0.74 -4.26 -2.59
C ILE A 143 0.38 -5.49 -3.43
N MET A 144 1.29 -6.03 -4.26
CA MET A 144 1.04 -7.23 -5.03
C MET A 144 0.72 -8.45 -4.15
N LEU A 145 1.23 -8.50 -2.92
CA LEU A 145 0.92 -9.57 -1.96
C LEU A 145 -0.52 -9.51 -1.44
N TYR A 146 -1.15 -8.34 -1.53
CA TYR A 146 -2.57 -8.14 -1.20
C TYR A 146 -3.49 -8.37 -2.41
N GLY A 147 -2.91 -8.64 -3.59
CA GLY A 147 -3.67 -8.93 -4.80
C GLY A 147 -4.17 -7.71 -5.55
N SER A 148 -3.56 -6.55 -5.34
CA SER A 148 -3.81 -5.31 -6.07
C SER A 148 -2.69 -5.04 -7.07
N SER A 149 -3.02 -4.43 -8.21
CA SER A 149 -2.04 -4.09 -9.23
C SER A 149 -1.12 -2.96 -8.78
N PRO A 150 0.19 -3.13 -8.89
CA PRO A 150 1.14 -2.05 -8.69
C PRO A 150 1.43 -1.25 -9.96
N LEU A 151 0.81 -1.58 -11.10
CA LEU A 151 1.02 -0.96 -12.41
C LEU A 151 -0.19 -0.12 -12.82
N LEU A 152 0.06 1.03 -13.47
CA LEU A 152 -1.00 1.96 -13.89
C LEU A 152 -1.91 1.37 -14.99
N GLU A 153 -1.33 0.65 -15.96
CA GLU A 153 -2.04 0.23 -17.17
C GLU A 153 -2.36 -1.27 -17.21
N ARG A 154 -2.11 -2.00 -16.12
CA ARG A 154 -2.39 -3.44 -16.06
C ARG A 154 -3.19 -3.77 -14.81
N SER A 155 -4.30 -4.46 -15.00
CA SER A 155 -5.15 -4.93 -13.91
C SER A 155 -4.47 -6.04 -13.07
N ALA A 156 -4.94 -6.24 -11.85
CA ALA A 156 -4.50 -7.35 -11.00
C ALA A 156 -4.78 -8.71 -11.65
N GLU A 157 -5.90 -8.86 -12.37
CA GLU A 157 -6.28 -10.07 -13.08
C GLU A 157 -5.29 -10.40 -14.22
N GLU A 158 -4.93 -9.41 -15.06
CA GLU A 158 -3.92 -9.57 -16.11
C GLU A 158 -2.54 -9.94 -15.59
N LEU A 159 -2.24 -9.57 -14.34
CA LEU A 159 -1.01 -9.93 -13.65
C LEU A 159 -1.10 -11.28 -12.92
N GLY A 160 -2.26 -11.94 -12.93
CA GLY A 160 -2.52 -13.19 -12.20
C GLY A 160 -2.54 -13.03 -10.68
N LEU A 161 -2.70 -11.80 -10.20
CA LEU A 161 -2.80 -11.50 -8.77
C LEU A 161 -4.20 -11.85 -8.24
N ARG A 162 -4.27 -12.25 -6.98
CA ARG A 162 -5.54 -12.63 -6.35
C ARG A 162 -5.76 -11.82 -5.08
N PRO A 163 -6.96 -11.26 -4.87
CA PRO A 163 -7.29 -10.56 -3.65
C PRO A 163 -7.12 -11.44 -2.41
N VAL A 164 -6.44 -10.93 -1.40
CA VAL A 164 -6.26 -11.58 -0.09
C VAL A 164 -7.26 -11.06 0.92
N MET A 165 -7.68 -9.79 0.79
CA MET A 165 -8.70 -9.17 1.63
C MET A 165 -10.06 -9.22 0.95
N GLN A 166 -11.08 -9.61 1.72
CA GLN A 166 -12.49 -9.51 1.36
C GLN A 166 -13.15 -8.53 2.34
N PHE A 167 -13.68 -7.43 1.84
CA PHE A 167 -14.47 -6.49 2.62
C PHE A 167 -15.91 -6.56 2.14
N GLU A 168 -16.76 -7.07 2.99
CA GLU A 168 -18.16 -7.32 2.67
C GLU A 168 -19.07 -7.01 3.85
N SER A 169 -20.32 -6.74 3.54
CA SER A 169 -21.39 -6.51 4.47
C SER A 169 -22.70 -7.07 3.90
N ARG A 170 -23.82 -6.58 4.37
CA ARG A 170 -25.16 -7.04 3.97
C ARG A 170 -26.08 -5.86 3.69
N LEU A 171 -27.11 -6.10 2.88
CA LEU A 171 -28.22 -5.18 2.73
C LEU A 171 -29.02 -5.12 4.04
N ALA A 172 -28.98 -3.97 4.72
CA ALA A 172 -29.75 -3.72 5.93
C ALA A 172 -31.21 -3.36 5.64
N ALA A 173 -31.46 -2.73 4.48
CA ALA A 173 -32.81 -2.36 4.06
C ALA A 173 -32.87 -2.16 2.53
N ILE A 174 -34.08 -2.23 1.99
CA ILE A 174 -34.41 -1.81 0.63
C ILE A 174 -35.57 -0.81 0.73
N GLN A 175 -35.34 0.40 0.19
CA GLN A 175 -36.32 1.47 0.16
C GLN A 175 -36.84 1.67 -1.26
N HIS A 176 -38.12 1.92 -1.44
CA HIS A 176 -38.69 2.36 -2.72
C HIS A 176 -38.79 3.88 -2.70
N VAL A 177 -37.94 4.53 -3.49
CA VAL A 177 -37.80 5.98 -3.53
C VAL A 177 -38.40 6.49 -4.83
N ARG A 178 -39.17 7.59 -4.74
CA ARG A 178 -39.86 8.16 -5.91
C ARG A 178 -38.93 9.02 -6.74
N LYS A 179 -39.27 9.15 -8.02
CA LYS A 179 -38.62 10.08 -8.92
C LYS A 179 -38.51 11.47 -8.33
N GLY A 180 -37.30 12.05 -8.40
CA GLY A 180 -37.01 13.40 -7.92
C GLY A 180 -36.70 13.49 -6.42
N GLU A 181 -36.95 12.45 -5.63
CA GLU A 181 -36.53 12.42 -4.22
C GLU A 181 -35.01 12.26 -4.12
N ALA A 182 -34.42 12.90 -3.13
CA ALA A 182 -32.97 12.91 -2.96
C ALA A 182 -32.50 11.84 -1.95
N ILE A 183 -31.29 11.30 -2.17
CA ILE A 183 -30.67 10.28 -1.34
C ILE A 183 -29.53 10.87 -0.51
N GLY A 184 -29.52 10.57 0.78
CA GLY A 184 -28.41 10.78 1.70
C GLY A 184 -28.11 12.24 2.05
N TYR A 185 -27.01 12.46 2.72
CA TYR A 185 -26.59 13.77 3.22
C TYR A 185 -26.35 14.79 2.11
N GLY A 186 -26.93 15.97 2.29
CA GLY A 186 -26.77 17.11 1.39
C GLY A 186 -27.56 16.98 0.10
N SER A 187 -28.42 15.94 -0.02
CA SER A 187 -29.31 15.75 -1.19
C SER A 187 -28.58 15.83 -2.55
N THR A 188 -27.37 15.30 -2.60
CA THR A 188 -26.46 15.45 -3.74
C THR A 188 -26.79 14.55 -4.94
N TRP A 189 -27.68 13.58 -4.74
CA TRP A 189 -28.15 12.65 -5.75
C TRP A 189 -29.68 12.56 -5.71
N GLN A 190 -30.32 12.62 -6.86
CA GLN A 190 -31.78 12.53 -7.00
C GLN A 190 -32.18 11.31 -7.81
N CYS A 191 -33.24 10.61 -7.38
CA CYS A 191 -33.77 9.46 -8.11
C CYS A 191 -34.28 9.88 -9.48
N PRO A 192 -33.75 9.29 -10.57
CA PRO A 192 -34.19 9.63 -11.94
C PRO A 192 -35.57 9.11 -12.28
N GLU A 193 -36.04 8.09 -11.53
CA GLU A 193 -37.36 7.43 -11.65
C GLU A 193 -37.73 6.80 -10.31
N ASP A 194 -38.94 6.25 -10.17
CA ASP A 194 -39.30 5.42 -9.03
C ASP A 194 -38.42 4.16 -9.02
N MET A 195 -37.66 3.92 -7.95
CA MET A 195 -36.65 2.89 -7.94
C MET A 195 -36.37 2.27 -6.56
N PRO A 196 -35.90 0.99 -6.53
CA PRO A 196 -35.38 0.40 -5.31
C PRO A 196 -33.99 0.94 -5.01
N VAL A 197 -33.76 1.32 -3.75
CA VAL A 197 -32.48 1.76 -3.22
C VAL A 197 -32.09 0.84 -2.06
N GLY A 198 -30.97 0.16 -2.19
CA GLY A 198 -30.42 -0.68 -1.13
C GLY A 198 -29.61 0.15 -0.13
N VAL A 199 -29.70 -0.22 1.13
CA VAL A 199 -28.85 0.34 2.19
C VAL A 199 -27.92 -0.76 2.67
N VAL A 200 -26.65 -0.63 2.37
CA VAL A 200 -25.59 -1.55 2.82
C VAL A 200 -25.11 -1.15 4.20
N ALA A 201 -25.01 -2.08 5.14
CA ALA A 201 -24.61 -1.86 6.53
C ALA A 201 -23.06 -1.73 6.66
N ALA A 202 -22.47 -0.81 5.94
CA ALA A 202 -21.06 -0.44 6.04
C ALA A 202 -20.86 0.99 5.54
N GLY A 203 -19.96 1.73 6.18
CA GLY A 203 -19.67 3.10 5.81
C GLY A 203 -18.22 3.51 6.13
N TYR A 204 -17.97 4.82 6.25
CA TYR A 204 -16.60 5.29 6.49
C TYR A 204 -16.10 4.95 7.91
N GLY A 205 -17.00 4.71 8.87
CA GLY A 205 -16.64 4.20 10.20
C GLY A 205 -15.99 2.81 10.16
N ASP A 206 -16.30 2.02 9.11
CA ASP A 206 -15.76 0.67 8.89
C ASP A 206 -14.51 0.68 7.99
N GLY A 207 -14.05 1.87 7.57
CA GLY A 207 -12.89 2.03 6.70
C GLY A 207 -13.21 2.18 5.20
N TYR A 208 -14.50 2.28 4.82
CA TYR A 208 -14.85 2.59 3.43
C TYR A 208 -14.53 4.06 3.09
N PRO A 209 -14.00 4.39 1.89
CA PRO A 209 -13.61 5.76 1.58
C PRO A 209 -14.83 6.71 1.56
N ARG A 210 -14.84 7.68 2.48
CA ARG A 210 -15.93 8.66 2.61
C ARG A 210 -16.12 9.52 1.37
N HIS A 211 -15.05 9.75 0.63
CA HIS A 211 -15.03 10.57 -0.57
C HIS A 211 -15.38 9.80 -1.85
N ALA A 212 -15.68 8.50 -1.75
CA ALA A 212 -16.18 7.72 -2.88
C ALA A 212 -17.45 8.39 -3.46
N PRO A 213 -17.43 8.79 -4.75
CA PRO A 213 -18.57 9.48 -5.37
C PRO A 213 -19.71 8.52 -5.69
N SER A 214 -20.88 9.09 -6.00
CA SER A 214 -21.95 8.32 -6.65
C SER A 214 -21.43 7.65 -7.92
N GLY A 215 -21.83 6.40 -8.16
CA GLY A 215 -21.32 5.56 -9.25
C GLY A 215 -20.22 4.59 -8.81
N THR A 216 -19.60 4.76 -7.65
CA THR A 216 -18.66 3.76 -7.11
C THR A 216 -19.38 2.42 -6.92
N PRO A 217 -18.89 1.32 -7.51
CA PRO A 217 -19.64 0.06 -7.52
C PRO A 217 -19.60 -0.65 -6.15
N VAL A 218 -20.68 -1.36 -5.86
CA VAL A 218 -20.80 -2.40 -4.84
C VAL A 218 -21.33 -3.66 -5.53
N TRP A 219 -20.72 -4.80 -5.29
CA TRP A 219 -21.20 -6.06 -5.89
C TRP A 219 -22.29 -6.68 -5.02
N ILE A 220 -23.46 -6.97 -5.63
CA ILE A 220 -24.63 -7.61 -4.99
C ILE A 220 -25.24 -8.61 -5.98
N ASN A 221 -25.40 -9.86 -5.58
CA ASN A 221 -26.07 -10.93 -6.33
C ASN A 221 -25.68 -11.01 -7.83
N GLY A 222 -24.37 -10.91 -8.13
CA GLY A 222 -23.87 -10.99 -9.52
C GLY A 222 -23.82 -9.67 -10.27
N HIS A 223 -24.25 -8.57 -9.66
CA HIS A 223 -24.34 -7.26 -10.30
C HIS A 223 -23.43 -6.23 -9.61
N LEU A 224 -22.88 -5.32 -10.40
CA LEU A 224 -22.20 -4.12 -9.90
C LEU A 224 -23.24 -2.99 -9.74
N CYS A 225 -23.68 -2.79 -8.51
CA CYS A 225 -24.68 -1.77 -8.14
C CYS A 225 -23.96 -0.43 -7.87
N PRO A 226 -24.29 0.66 -8.59
CA PRO A 226 -23.65 1.94 -8.32
C PRO A 226 -24.10 2.52 -6.98
N GLY A 227 -23.16 3.02 -6.19
CA GLY A 227 -23.42 3.81 -5.00
C GLY A 227 -24.16 5.11 -5.35
N VAL A 228 -25.10 5.53 -4.52
CA VAL A 228 -25.91 6.74 -4.74
C VAL A 228 -25.93 7.64 -3.51
N GLY A 229 -25.68 8.92 -3.72
CA GLY A 229 -25.54 9.90 -2.65
C GLY A 229 -24.17 9.80 -1.95
N ARG A 230 -24.06 10.39 -0.78
CA ARG A 230 -22.82 10.42 0.01
C ARG A 230 -22.72 9.22 0.93
N VAL A 231 -21.53 8.68 1.06
CA VAL A 231 -21.22 7.63 2.04
C VAL A 231 -21.46 8.18 3.46
N SER A 232 -22.23 7.43 4.26
CA SER A 232 -22.50 7.73 5.67
C SER A 232 -21.49 7.03 6.58
N MET A 233 -21.59 7.26 7.91
CA MET A 233 -20.69 6.63 8.87
C MET A 233 -20.82 5.10 8.83
N ASP A 234 -22.06 4.60 8.84
CA ASP A 234 -22.37 3.17 9.01
C ASP A 234 -23.16 2.60 7.81
N SER A 235 -23.33 3.37 6.73
CA SER A 235 -24.13 2.90 5.59
C SER A 235 -23.75 3.52 4.25
N ILE A 236 -24.00 2.75 3.18
CA ILE A 236 -23.87 3.16 1.78
C ILE A 236 -25.19 2.86 1.09
N CYS A 237 -25.75 3.85 0.38
CA CYS A 237 -26.91 3.63 -0.48
C CYS A 237 -26.46 3.18 -1.88
N VAL A 238 -27.16 2.21 -2.46
CA VAL A 238 -26.88 1.66 -3.79
C VAL A 238 -28.14 1.58 -4.64
N ASP A 239 -27.98 1.78 -5.93
CA ASP A 239 -29.04 1.60 -6.94
C ASP A 239 -29.27 0.10 -7.18
N LEU A 240 -30.48 -0.39 -6.92
CA LEU A 240 -30.85 -1.80 -7.14
C LEU A 240 -31.75 -2.02 -8.34
N ARG A 241 -31.84 -1.07 -9.28
CA ARG A 241 -32.63 -1.26 -10.49
C ARG A 241 -32.14 -2.46 -11.29
N GLY A 242 -33.05 -3.36 -11.63
CA GLY A 242 -32.72 -4.58 -12.37
C GLY A 242 -31.99 -5.67 -11.56
N VAL A 243 -31.88 -5.50 -10.26
CA VAL A 243 -31.25 -6.46 -9.37
C VAL A 243 -32.31 -7.09 -8.46
N ASP A 244 -32.43 -8.41 -8.52
CA ASP A 244 -33.26 -9.17 -7.57
C ASP A 244 -32.49 -9.31 -6.26
N ALA A 245 -32.85 -8.48 -5.28
CA ALA A 245 -32.15 -8.40 -4.00
C ALA A 245 -33.14 -8.33 -2.84
N THR A 246 -32.75 -8.91 -1.71
CA THR A 246 -33.52 -8.95 -0.48
C THR A 246 -32.70 -8.47 0.72
N HIS A 247 -33.40 -8.13 1.82
CA HIS A 247 -32.74 -7.83 3.09
C HIS A 247 -31.85 -9.00 3.53
N GLY A 248 -30.63 -8.71 3.94
CA GLY A 248 -29.65 -9.69 4.38
C GLY A 248 -28.73 -10.20 3.26
N ASP A 249 -29.01 -9.89 1.99
CA ASP A 249 -28.14 -10.27 0.89
C ASP A 249 -26.74 -9.69 1.04
N ARG A 250 -25.77 -10.45 0.58
CA ARG A 250 -24.35 -10.11 0.64
C ARG A 250 -24.02 -8.95 -0.29
N ALA A 251 -23.34 -7.96 0.25
CA ALA A 251 -22.81 -6.81 -0.48
C ALA A 251 -21.28 -6.78 -0.35
N VAL A 252 -20.56 -6.91 -1.49
CA VAL A 252 -19.09 -6.87 -1.52
C VAL A 252 -18.64 -5.49 -1.91
N LEU A 253 -17.86 -4.88 -1.02
CA LEU A 253 -17.30 -3.55 -1.19
C LEU A 253 -15.96 -3.59 -1.93
N TRP A 254 -15.15 -4.64 -1.70
CA TRP A 254 -14.04 -5.11 -2.53
C TRP A 254 -13.61 -6.52 -2.13
N GLY A 255 -12.95 -7.21 -3.05
CA GLY A 255 -12.47 -8.57 -2.86
C GLY A 255 -12.41 -9.33 -4.18
N ARG A 256 -12.88 -10.56 -4.15
CA ARG A 256 -12.83 -11.45 -5.32
C ARG A 256 -13.74 -10.99 -6.46
N GLU A 257 -14.94 -10.52 -6.14
CA GLU A 257 -15.98 -10.14 -7.11
C GLU A 257 -15.85 -8.69 -7.59
N LEU A 258 -15.16 -7.86 -6.82
CA LEU A 258 -14.93 -6.44 -7.10
C LEU A 258 -13.52 -6.06 -6.66
N SER A 259 -12.66 -5.68 -7.61
CA SER A 259 -11.30 -5.28 -7.30
C SER A 259 -11.25 -4.04 -6.42
N VAL A 260 -10.37 -4.04 -5.42
CA VAL A 260 -10.05 -2.84 -4.63
C VAL A 260 -9.49 -1.72 -5.51
N ASP A 261 -8.80 -2.06 -6.60
CA ASP A 261 -8.27 -1.07 -7.56
C ASP A 261 -9.39 -0.31 -8.26
N THR A 262 -10.50 -1.00 -8.60
CA THR A 262 -11.70 -0.37 -9.16
C THR A 262 -12.30 0.64 -8.19
N VAL A 263 -12.46 0.27 -6.92
CA VAL A 263 -13.02 1.16 -5.89
C VAL A 263 -12.08 2.35 -5.64
N ALA A 264 -10.77 2.11 -5.58
CA ALA A 264 -9.76 3.15 -5.41
C ALA A 264 -9.79 4.16 -6.57
N GLY A 265 -9.87 3.67 -7.81
CA GLY A 265 -9.98 4.52 -9.00
C GLY A 265 -11.21 5.42 -8.97
N HIS A 266 -12.39 4.88 -8.60
CA HIS A 266 -13.60 5.69 -8.42
C HIS A 266 -13.46 6.73 -7.30
N ALA A 267 -12.83 6.35 -6.20
CA ALA A 267 -12.62 7.24 -5.05
C ALA A 267 -11.52 8.28 -5.27
N GLY A 268 -10.78 8.23 -6.38
CA GLY A 268 -9.69 9.16 -6.67
C GLY A 268 -8.46 8.96 -5.75
N THR A 269 -8.23 7.72 -5.33
CA THR A 269 -7.12 7.34 -4.47
C THR A 269 -6.44 6.04 -4.97
N ILE A 270 -5.58 5.46 -4.17
CA ILE A 270 -4.85 4.23 -4.45
C ILE A 270 -5.29 3.10 -3.51
N SER A 271 -5.23 1.87 -3.99
CA SER A 271 -5.59 0.68 -3.21
C SER A 271 -4.82 0.54 -1.90
N TYR A 272 -3.58 1.05 -1.84
CA TYR A 272 -2.77 1.09 -0.61
C TYR A 272 -3.49 1.81 0.54
N GLU A 273 -4.08 2.99 0.26
CA GLU A 273 -4.80 3.77 1.26
C GLU A 273 -6.03 3.02 1.75
N ILE A 274 -6.84 2.51 0.83
CA ILE A 274 -8.07 1.78 1.14
C ILE A 274 -7.77 0.54 2.00
N LEU A 275 -6.78 -0.25 1.61
CA LEU A 275 -6.39 -1.45 2.34
C LEU A 275 -5.82 -1.18 3.74
N CYS A 276 -5.17 -0.03 3.93
CA CYS A 276 -4.69 0.39 5.26
C CYS A 276 -5.82 0.83 6.20
N HIS A 277 -6.93 1.35 5.67
CA HIS A 277 -8.06 1.83 6.49
C HIS A 277 -9.03 0.72 6.88
N ALA A 278 -9.19 -0.28 6.02
CA ALA A 278 -10.09 -1.40 6.30
C ALA A 278 -9.60 -2.25 7.46
N GLY A 279 -10.50 -2.60 8.36
CA GLY A 279 -10.23 -3.51 9.48
C GLY A 279 -9.75 -2.81 10.76
N ASN A 280 -9.50 -1.50 10.78
CA ASN A 280 -9.20 -0.78 12.03
C ASN A 280 -10.39 -0.73 13.00
N THR A 281 -11.59 -1.09 12.53
CA THR A 281 -12.83 -1.13 13.30
C THR A 281 -13.46 -2.52 13.36
N ALA A 282 -12.89 -3.52 12.70
CA ALA A 282 -13.36 -4.89 12.79
C ALA A 282 -13.18 -5.37 14.24
N ASN A 283 -14.26 -5.37 15.01
CA ASN A 283 -14.34 -6.13 16.24
C ASN A 283 -14.10 -7.60 15.86
N PRO A 284 -13.05 -8.26 16.34
CA PRO A 284 -13.00 -9.71 16.25
C PRO A 284 -14.09 -10.24 17.17
N GLY A 285 -15.26 -10.58 16.59
CA GLY A 285 -16.30 -11.31 17.27
C GLY A 285 -15.84 -12.70 17.66
#